data_8a6a99ee8fc81bc8d4912afbde32232b
#
_entry.id   8a6a99ee8fc81bc8d4912afbde32232b
#
_cell.length_a   1.000
_cell.length_b   1.000
_cell.length_c   1.000
_cell.angle_alpha   90.00
_cell.angle_beta   90.00
_cell.angle_gamma   90.00
#
_symmetry.space_group_name_H-M   'P 1'
#
loop_
_entity.id
_entity.type
_entity.pdbx_description
1 polymer ?
#
loop_
_entity_poly.entity_id
_entity_poly.type
_entity_poly.pdbx_seq_one_letter_code
_entity_poly.pdbx_strand_id
1 'polypeptide(L)'
;NWQIEINLPKNKAYFTTNSIWNNNTSIGQPYYHWMNAGIKTKGNLEFIYPGTNYIGHGGEYASWPTNEVNGKRINFYEENDFGTYKSYHVIGKQTDFFGAYWHDDNYGMVRYAPYDNKAGKKIWIWGLSRQGMIWEKILTDSDGQYAEIQSGRLFNQNAQNSSFTPFKHVSFTPHATDTWKEYWYPVNKTNGIVVAGEFAALNV
;
A
#
# COMPACT_ATOMS: atom_id res chain seq x y z
N ASN A 1 11.22 20.66 -4.26
CA ASN A 1 12.11 19.62 -4.78
C ASN A 1 11.87 18.29 -4.06
N TRP A 2 12.14 17.19 -4.75
CA TRP A 2 12.15 15.86 -4.16
C TRP A 2 13.26 15.01 -4.79
N GLN A 3 13.71 14.02 -4.04
CA GLN A 3 14.68 13.01 -4.48
C GLN A 3 14.25 11.66 -3.92
N ILE A 4 14.35 10.63 -4.74
CA ILE A 4 14.20 9.23 -4.33
C ILE A 4 15.50 8.51 -4.67
N GLU A 5 16.13 7.93 -3.65
CA GLU A 5 17.27 7.05 -3.80
C GLU A 5 16.82 5.61 -3.63
N ILE A 6 17.14 4.76 -4.60
CA ILE A 6 16.94 3.30 -4.51
C ILE A 6 18.30 2.67 -4.29
N ASN A 7 18.45 1.95 -3.18
CA ASN A 7 19.71 1.30 -2.83
C ASN A 7 19.48 -0.22 -2.67
N LEU A 8 20.21 -0.98 -3.47
CA LEU A 8 20.28 -2.45 -3.40
C LEU A 8 21.67 -2.86 -2.88
N PRO A 9 21.84 -3.10 -1.56
CA PRO A 9 23.12 -3.42 -0.99
C PRO A 9 23.64 -4.78 -1.49
N LYS A 10 24.94 -4.85 -1.76
CA LYS A 10 25.60 -6.10 -2.14
C LYS A 10 25.39 -7.16 -1.04
N ASN A 11 25.06 -8.38 -1.44
CA ASN A 11 24.85 -9.53 -0.53
C ASN A 11 23.68 -9.38 0.46
N LYS A 12 22.68 -8.58 0.11
CA LYS A 12 21.41 -8.46 0.88
C LYS A 12 20.22 -8.82 -0.01
N ALA A 13 19.23 -9.45 0.58
CA ALA A 13 17.96 -9.77 -0.08
C ALA A 13 16.90 -8.71 0.19
N TYR A 14 17.27 -7.44 0.19
CA TYR A 14 16.36 -6.30 0.29
C TYR A 14 16.90 -5.11 -0.48
N PHE A 15 16.02 -4.23 -0.87
CA PHE A 15 16.39 -2.87 -1.30
C PHE A 15 15.70 -1.84 -0.42
N THR A 16 16.21 -0.63 -0.42
CA THR A 16 15.60 0.49 0.28
C THR A 16 15.27 1.62 -0.67
N THR A 17 14.19 2.33 -0.35
CA THR A 17 13.89 3.64 -0.94
C THR A 17 14.08 4.71 0.12
N ASN A 18 14.95 5.67 -0.12
CA ASN A 18 15.11 6.86 0.71
C ASN A 18 14.47 8.03 -0.01
N SER A 19 13.49 8.66 0.62
CA SER A 19 12.78 9.79 0.06
C SER A 19 13.16 11.06 0.80
N ILE A 20 13.45 12.11 0.05
CA ILE A 20 13.76 13.44 0.56
C ILE A 20 12.85 14.43 -0.15
N TRP A 21 12.10 15.19 0.60
CA TRP A 21 11.23 16.26 0.10
C TRP A 21 11.63 17.58 0.73
N ASN A 22 11.78 18.63 -0.08
CA ASN A 22 12.17 19.94 0.37
C ASN A 22 11.21 21.00 -0.16
N ASN A 23 10.68 21.83 0.71
CA ASN A 23 10.03 23.06 0.35
C ASN A 23 11.08 24.20 0.37
N ASN A 24 11.66 24.53 -0.77
CA ASN A 24 12.69 25.57 -0.89
C ASN A 24 12.09 26.98 -1.02
N THR A 25 10.78 27.13 -0.81
CA THR A 25 10.10 28.43 -0.94
C THR A 25 9.85 29.07 0.42
N SER A 26 9.62 30.36 0.44
CA SER A 26 9.27 31.12 1.64
C SER A 26 7.79 31.04 2.04
N ILE A 27 6.99 30.23 1.32
CA ILE A 27 5.57 30.03 1.59
C ILE A 27 5.25 28.56 1.81
N GLY A 28 4.14 28.27 2.52
CA GLY A 28 3.61 26.91 2.65
C GLY A 28 3.19 26.37 1.28
N GLN A 29 3.56 25.14 0.99
CA GLN A 29 3.20 24.45 -0.24
C GLN A 29 2.22 23.31 0.06
N PRO A 30 1.34 22.91 -0.87
CA PRO A 30 0.59 21.69 -0.75
C PRO A 30 1.54 20.49 -0.63
N TYR A 31 1.25 19.59 0.32
CA TYR A 31 2.04 18.39 0.53
C TYR A 31 1.17 17.16 0.50
N TYR A 32 1.40 16.32 -0.50
CA TYR A 32 0.67 15.09 -0.71
C TYR A 32 1.54 14.06 -1.43
N HIS A 33 1.85 12.99 -0.74
CA HIS A 33 2.72 11.94 -1.27
C HIS A 33 2.16 10.55 -0.99
N TRP A 34 2.14 9.73 -2.04
CA TRP A 34 1.85 8.30 -1.96
C TRP A 34 2.84 7.53 -2.83
N MET A 35 3.38 6.44 -2.28
CA MET A 35 4.14 5.44 -3.02
C MET A 35 3.16 4.39 -3.55
N ASN A 36 3.26 4.08 -4.81
CA ASN A 36 2.46 3.05 -5.47
C ASN A 36 3.39 1.99 -6.06
N ALA A 37 3.19 0.74 -5.67
CA ALA A 37 3.88 -0.41 -6.27
C ALA A 37 2.84 -1.30 -6.96
N GLY A 38 2.96 -1.45 -8.29
CA GLY A 38 2.18 -2.41 -9.06
C GLY A 38 2.57 -3.84 -8.71
N ILE A 39 1.60 -4.72 -8.56
CA ILE A 39 1.84 -6.11 -8.21
C ILE A 39 1.03 -7.07 -9.10
N LYS A 40 1.58 -8.27 -9.29
CA LYS A 40 0.93 -9.40 -9.96
C LYS A 40 -0.32 -9.82 -9.18
N THR A 41 -1.45 -10.05 -9.87
CA THR A 41 -2.72 -10.46 -9.25
C THR A 41 -3.03 -11.95 -9.35
N LYS A 42 -2.26 -12.72 -10.13
CA LYS A 42 -2.37 -14.18 -10.23
C LYS A 42 -1.69 -14.89 -9.06
N GLY A 43 -2.05 -16.14 -8.81
CA GLY A 43 -1.35 -17.00 -7.85
C GLY A 43 -1.95 -16.96 -6.45
N ASN A 44 -3.28 -16.81 -6.34
CA ASN A 44 -3.99 -16.73 -5.06
C ASN A 44 -3.40 -15.65 -4.15
N LEU A 45 -3.42 -14.41 -4.65
CA LEU A 45 -2.85 -13.25 -3.98
C LEU A 45 -3.62 -12.88 -2.72
N GLU A 46 -2.92 -12.79 -1.60
CA GLU A 46 -3.37 -12.20 -0.35
C GLU A 46 -2.67 -10.85 -0.10
N PHE A 47 -3.44 -9.81 0.18
CA PHE A 47 -2.94 -8.53 0.66
C PHE A 47 -2.69 -8.61 2.17
N ILE A 48 -1.44 -8.53 2.58
CA ILE A 48 -1.02 -8.58 3.97
C ILE A 48 -1.06 -7.18 4.58
N TYR A 49 -2.22 -6.82 5.10
CA TYR A 49 -2.48 -5.50 5.68
C TYR A 49 -3.13 -5.66 7.05
N PRO A 50 -2.36 -5.71 8.13
CA PRO A 50 -2.94 -5.82 9.47
C PRO A 50 -3.85 -4.63 9.79
N GLY A 51 -5.09 -4.94 10.15
CA GLY A 51 -6.12 -3.94 10.44
C GLY A 51 -7.43 -4.60 10.84
N THR A 52 -8.45 -3.78 11.12
CA THR A 52 -9.79 -4.24 11.49
C THR A 52 -10.88 -3.65 10.60
N ASN A 53 -10.59 -2.54 9.96
CA ASN A 53 -11.52 -1.83 9.11
C ASN A 53 -10.78 -1.21 7.92
N TYR A 54 -11.53 -0.74 6.94
CA TYR A 54 -11.00 0.09 5.86
C TYR A 54 -11.87 1.31 5.62
N ILE A 55 -11.24 2.31 5.00
CA ILE A 55 -11.92 3.47 4.43
C ILE A 55 -11.76 3.38 2.92
N GLY A 56 -12.86 3.41 2.19
CA GLY A 56 -12.86 3.46 0.73
C GLY A 56 -12.46 4.83 0.19
N HIS A 57 -12.25 4.92 -1.13
CA HIS A 57 -11.82 6.15 -1.77
C HIS A 57 -12.87 7.28 -1.68
N GLY A 58 -14.13 6.95 -1.67
CA GLY A 58 -15.25 7.89 -1.44
C GLY A 58 -15.52 8.18 0.02
N GLY A 59 -14.83 7.53 0.95
CA GLY A 59 -15.01 7.67 2.39
C GLY A 59 -15.92 6.62 3.01
N GLU A 60 -16.23 5.54 2.31
CA GLU A 60 -16.96 4.39 2.84
C GLU A 60 -16.17 3.77 3.99
N TYR A 61 -16.86 3.32 5.02
CA TYR A 61 -16.27 2.66 6.17
C TYR A 61 -16.85 1.26 6.34
N ALA A 62 -16.00 0.25 6.38
CA ALA A 62 -16.45 -1.14 6.56
C ALA A 62 -15.37 -2.02 7.21
N SER A 63 -15.75 -3.27 7.52
CA SER A 63 -14.89 -4.27 8.14
C SER A 63 -13.77 -4.75 7.20
N TRP A 64 -12.65 -5.12 7.79
CA TRP A 64 -11.47 -5.69 7.15
C TRP A 64 -10.88 -6.78 8.08
N PRO A 65 -10.36 -7.88 7.60
CA PRO A 65 -10.21 -8.29 6.18
C PRO A 65 -11.45 -8.98 5.60
N THR A 66 -12.48 -9.21 6.39
CA THR A 66 -13.69 -9.90 5.97
C THR A 66 -14.84 -8.91 5.82
N ASN A 67 -15.54 -9.01 4.70
CA ASN A 67 -16.76 -8.27 4.47
C ASN A 67 -17.90 -8.92 5.28
N GLU A 68 -18.44 -8.22 6.28
CA GLU A 68 -19.47 -8.75 7.18
C GLU A 68 -20.82 -9.02 6.50
N VAL A 69 -21.08 -8.39 5.35
CA VAL A 69 -22.34 -8.56 4.63
C VAL A 69 -22.42 -9.88 3.89
N ASN A 70 -21.29 -10.34 3.30
CA ASN A 70 -21.26 -11.51 2.45
C ASN A 70 -20.22 -12.57 2.85
N GLY A 71 -19.47 -12.34 3.93
CA GLY A 71 -18.46 -13.25 4.47
C GLY A 71 -17.20 -13.43 3.63
N LYS A 72 -17.02 -12.66 2.55
CA LYS A 72 -15.85 -12.76 1.68
C LYS A 72 -14.61 -12.15 2.35
N ARG A 73 -13.47 -12.80 2.16
CA ARG A 73 -12.16 -12.31 2.61
C ARG A 73 -11.58 -11.36 1.57
N ILE A 74 -11.90 -10.09 1.68
CA ILE A 74 -11.52 -9.07 0.69
C ILE A 74 -10.02 -8.75 0.67
N ASN A 75 -9.23 -9.27 1.63
CA ASN A 75 -7.79 -9.30 1.56
C ASN A 75 -7.25 -10.36 0.57
N PHE A 76 -8.08 -11.29 0.11
CA PHE A 76 -7.76 -12.15 -1.03
C PHE A 76 -8.24 -11.50 -2.31
N TYR A 77 -7.35 -11.37 -3.28
CA TYR A 77 -7.68 -10.73 -4.56
C TYR A 77 -8.89 -11.38 -5.24
N GLU A 78 -8.92 -12.71 -5.30
CA GLU A 78 -9.96 -13.48 -6.02
C GLU A 78 -11.35 -13.43 -5.35
N GLU A 79 -11.43 -13.04 -4.09
CA GLU A 79 -12.70 -12.89 -3.38
C GLU A 79 -13.34 -11.50 -3.53
N ASN A 80 -12.70 -10.61 -4.27
CA ASN A 80 -13.24 -9.28 -4.55
C ASN A 80 -14.30 -9.30 -5.66
N ASP A 81 -15.15 -8.28 -5.65
CA ASP A 81 -16.02 -7.95 -6.77
C ASP A 81 -15.26 -7.04 -7.75
N PHE A 82 -15.11 -7.49 -8.98
CA PHE A 82 -14.34 -6.81 -10.01
C PHE A 82 -15.14 -5.86 -10.90
N GLY A 83 -16.42 -5.69 -10.67
CA GLY A 83 -17.29 -4.84 -11.51
C GLY A 83 -16.86 -3.36 -11.58
N THR A 84 -16.12 -2.89 -10.58
CA THR A 84 -15.53 -1.55 -10.53
C THR A 84 -14.23 -1.59 -9.74
N TYR A 85 -13.50 -0.46 -9.68
CA TYR A 85 -12.31 -0.38 -8.84
C TYR A 85 -12.64 -0.56 -7.36
N LYS A 86 -11.66 -1.04 -6.58
CA LYS A 86 -11.72 -1.13 -5.12
C LYS A 86 -10.56 -0.34 -4.52
N SER A 87 -10.82 0.29 -3.40
CA SER A 87 -9.84 1.06 -2.66
C SER A 87 -10.00 0.79 -1.17
N TYR A 88 -9.00 0.20 -0.55
CA TYR A 88 -9.01 -0.15 0.87
C TYR A 88 -7.87 0.57 1.59
N HIS A 89 -8.18 1.68 2.27
CA HIS A 89 -7.28 2.28 3.25
C HIS A 89 -7.43 1.51 4.56
N VAL A 90 -6.55 0.57 4.80
CA VAL A 90 -6.66 -0.33 5.96
C VAL A 90 -6.23 0.38 7.23
N ILE A 91 -7.08 0.31 8.24
CA ILE A 91 -6.95 0.99 9.54
C ILE A 91 -7.24 0.03 10.70
N GLY A 92 -7.17 0.55 11.94
CA GLY A 92 -7.48 -0.19 13.17
C GLY A 92 -6.28 -0.87 13.82
N LYS A 93 -5.13 -0.96 13.13
CA LYS A 93 -3.85 -1.37 13.72
C LYS A 93 -2.72 -0.47 13.25
N GLN A 94 -1.90 -0.03 14.18
CA GLN A 94 -0.65 0.67 13.90
C GLN A 94 0.44 -0.38 13.68
N THR A 95 0.85 -0.56 12.43
CA THR A 95 1.90 -1.52 12.06
C THR A 95 2.90 -0.87 11.13
N ASP A 96 4.16 -1.27 11.27
CA ASP A 96 5.27 -0.76 10.47
C ASP A 96 5.35 -1.42 9.08
N PHE A 97 4.56 -2.46 8.84
CA PHE A 97 4.64 -3.25 7.60
C PHE A 97 3.29 -3.43 6.93
N PHE A 98 3.36 -3.74 5.67
CA PHE A 98 2.34 -4.39 4.85
C PHE A 98 3.03 -5.18 3.73
N GLY A 99 2.26 -5.92 2.95
CA GLY A 99 2.83 -6.67 1.85
C GLY A 99 1.79 -7.40 1.02
N ALA A 100 2.29 -8.36 0.28
CA ALA A 100 1.51 -9.27 -0.55
C ALA A 100 2.08 -10.68 -0.43
N TYR A 101 1.23 -11.68 -0.50
CA TYR A 101 1.63 -13.08 -0.50
C TYR A 101 0.87 -13.86 -1.58
N TRP A 102 1.62 -14.57 -2.43
CA TRP A 102 1.09 -15.42 -3.49
C TRP A 102 1.15 -16.87 -3.01
N HIS A 103 0.01 -17.40 -2.61
CA HIS A 103 -0.07 -18.72 -1.97
C HIS A 103 0.30 -19.86 -2.91
N ASP A 104 -0.06 -19.76 -4.19
CA ASP A 104 0.30 -20.79 -5.18
C ASP A 104 1.81 -20.87 -5.44
N ASP A 105 2.49 -19.76 -5.36
CA ASP A 105 3.94 -19.65 -5.53
C ASP A 105 4.70 -19.84 -4.20
N ASN A 106 3.97 -19.84 -3.07
CA ASN A 106 4.52 -19.82 -1.70
C ASN A 106 5.60 -18.75 -1.53
N TYR A 107 5.31 -17.54 -2.00
CA TYR A 107 6.21 -16.40 -2.10
C TYR A 107 5.49 -15.13 -1.67
N GLY A 108 6.22 -14.21 -1.05
CA GLY A 108 5.66 -12.92 -0.64
C GLY A 108 6.66 -11.78 -0.77
N MET A 109 6.13 -10.58 -0.62
CA MET A 109 6.87 -9.32 -0.59
C MET A 109 6.43 -8.53 0.64
N VAL A 110 7.39 -8.07 1.43
CA VAL A 110 7.17 -7.17 2.56
C VAL A 110 7.70 -5.79 2.24
N ARG A 111 6.91 -4.79 2.60
CA ARG A 111 7.35 -3.41 2.74
C ARG A 111 7.33 -3.05 4.22
N TYR A 112 8.43 -2.51 4.73
CA TYR A 112 8.59 -2.05 6.09
C TYR A 112 9.02 -0.58 6.14
N ALA A 113 8.40 0.20 7.00
CA ALA A 113 8.88 1.49 7.49
C ALA A 113 8.14 1.81 8.79
N PRO A 114 8.74 2.54 9.74
CA PRO A 114 8.05 2.96 10.95
C PRO A 114 6.69 3.59 10.65
N TYR A 115 5.67 3.23 11.42
CA TYR A 115 4.30 3.69 11.22
C TYR A 115 4.21 5.22 11.13
N ASP A 116 4.89 5.91 12.03
CA ASP A 116 4.87 7.37 12.09
C ASP A 116 5.47 8.05 10.84
N ASN A 117 6.31 7.33 10.11
CA ASN A 117 6.85 7.81 8.85
C ASN A 117 5.89 7.60 7.68
N LYS A 118 5.07 6.54 7.70
CA LYS A 118 4.19 6.16 6.58
C LYS A 118 2.89 5.55 7.12
N ALA A 119 2.09 6.37 7.78
CA ALA A 119 0.86 5.93 8.46
C ALA A 119 -0.23 5.43 7.48
N GLY A 120 -0.31 6.00 6.29
CA GLY A 120 -1.30 5.62 5.30
C GLY A 120 -0.90 4.32 4.59
N LYS A 121 -1.82 3.34 4.58
CA LYS A 121 -1.67 2.05 3.92
C LYS A 121 -2.90 1.78 3.08
N LYS A 122 -2.72 1.51 1.80
CA LYS A 122 -3.83 1.36 0.87
C LYS A 122 -3.58 0.27 -0.14
N ILE A 123 -4.64 -0.41 -0.49
CA ILE A 123 -4.73 -1.31 -1.63
C ILE A 123 -5.60 -0.64 -2.68
N TRP A 124 -5.16 -0.69 -3.93
CA TRP A 124 -5.97 -0.28 -5.07
C TRP A 124 -6.08 -1.42 -6.07
N ILE A 125 -7.31 -1.79 -6.39
CA ILE A 125 -7.63 -2.81 -7.38
C ILE A 125 -8.43 -2.13 -8.50
N TRP A 126 -7.89 -2.10 -9.70
CA TRP A 126 -8.57 -1.49 -10.83
C TRP A 126 -9.75 -2.31 -11.35
N GLY A 127 -9.71 -3.63 -11.16
CA GLY A 127 -10.76 -4.56 -11.55
C GLY A 127 -11.08 -4.49 -13.04
N LEU A 128 -12.33 -4.75 -13.38
CA LEU A 128 -12.86 -4.67 -14.73
C LEU A 128 -13.42 -3.27 -15.08
N SER A 129 -13.03 -2.25 -14.33
CA SER A 129 -13.32 -0.87 -14.71
C SER A 129 -12.72 -0.55 -16.08
N ARG A 130 -13.28 0.45 -16.77
CA ARG A 130 -12.78 0.88 -18.10
C ARG A 130 -11.27 1.18 -18.05
N GLN A 131 -10.81 1.87 -17.01
CA GLN A 131 -9.41 2.17 -16.80
C GLN A 131 -8.61 0.91 -16.47
N GLY A 132 -9.17 0.01 -15.68
CA GLY A 132 -8.51 -1.25 -15.30
C GLY A 132 -8.17 -2.12 -16.51
N MET A 133 -9.08 -2.20 -17.48
CA MET A 133 -8.85 -2.94 -18.74
C MET A 133 -7.72 -2.33 -19.58
N ILE A 134 -7.53 -1.02 -19.51
CA ILE A 134 -6.42 -0.34 -20.18
C ILE A 134 -5.10 -0.68 -19.49
N TRP A 135 -5.06 -0.63 -18.16
CA TRP A 135 -3.86 -0.91 -17.37
C TRP A 135 -3.40 -2.37 -17.46
N GLU A 136 -4.33 -3.31 -17.52
CA GLU A 136 -4.02 -4.72 -17.75
C GLU A 136 -3.17 -4.91 -19.01
N LYS A 137 -3.54 -4.23 -20.09
CA LYS A 137 -2.82 -4.32 -21.37
C LYS A 137 -1.45 -3.62 -21.32
N ILE A 138 -1.32 -2.53 -20.57
CA ILE A 138 -0.16 -1.64 -20.64
C ILE A 138 0.88 -1.96 -19.54
N LEU A 139 0.43 -2.37 -18.34
CA LEU A 139 1.27 -2.41 -17.15
C LEU A 139 1.53 -3.82 -16.61
N THR A 140 0.89 -4.86 -17.13
CA THR A 140 1.00 -6.20 -16.56
C THR A 140 1.55 -7.25 -17.51
N ASP A 141 1.88 -6.89 -18.75
CA ASP A 141 2.37 -7.82 -19.78
C ASP A 141 1.52 -9.09 -19.90
N SER A 142 0.20 -8.97 -19.73
CA SER A 142 -0.77 -10.07 -19.71
C SER A 142 -0.67 -11.00 -18.48
N ASP A 143 -0.03 -10.57 -17.40
CA ASP A 143 0.10 -11.32 -16.15
C ASP A 143 -1.07 -11.07 -15.15
N GLY A 144 -2.25 -10.80 -15.65
CA GLY A 144 -3.46 -10.54 -14.89
C GLY A 144 -3.83 -9.07 -14.82
N GLN A 145 -4.79 -8.75 -13.98
CA GLN A 145 -5.24 -7.38 -13.76
C GLN A 145 -4.19 -6.58 -12.96
N TYR A 146 -4.25 -5.25 -13.09
CA TYR A 146 -3.37 -4.37 -12.37
C TYR A 146 -3.91 -4.03 -10.98
N ALA A 147 -3.12 -4.29 -9.95
CA ALA A 147 -3.38 -3.90 -8.58
C ALA A 147 -2.15 -3.19 -8.00
N GLU A 148 -2.39 -2.37 -6.99
CA GLU A 148 -1.33 -1.59 -6.36
C GLU A 148 -1.35 -1.79 -4.84
N ILE A 149 -0.17 -1.97 -4.25
CA ILE A 149 0.06 -1.81 -2.82
C ILE A 149 0.69 -0.44 -2.58
N GLN A 150 0.13 0.31 -1.64
CA GLN A 150 0.43 1.72 -1.50
C GLN A 150 0.71 2.11 -0.06
N SER A 151 1.56 3.11 0.12
CA SER A 151 1.76 3.79 1.39
C SER A 151 1.83 5.30 1.22
N GLY A 152 1.28 6.02 2.18
CA GLY A 152 1.27 7.48 2.17
C GLY A 152 1.88 8.07 3.42
N ARG A 153 2.55 9.20 3.25
CA ARG A 153 3.04 10.00 4.38
C ARG A 153 1.89 10.53 5.22
N LEU A 154 0.80 10.89 4.56
CA LEU A 154 -0.47 11.24 5.21
C LEU A 154 -1.28 9.98 5.50
N PHE A 155 -2.20 10.10 6.47
CA PHE A 155 -2.99 8.97 6.95
C PHE A 155 -3.81 8.29 5.85
N ASN A 156 -4.38 9.05 4.95
CA ASN A 156 -5.18 8.50 3.84
C ASN A 156 -5.10 9.31 2.56
N GLN A 157 -5.68 8.73 1.51
CA GLN A 157 -5.83 9.30 0.18
C GLN A 157 -7.29 9.18 -0.26
N ASN A 158 -8.21 9.77 0.47
CA ASN A 158 -9.61 9.64 0.13
C ASN A 158 -10.23 10.92 -0.44
N ALA A 159 -11.48 10.83 -0.85
CA ALA A 159 -12.23 11.96 -1.37
C ALA A 159 -12.32 13.12 -0.35
N GLN A 160 -12.37 14.32 -0.88
CA GLN A 160 -12.33 15.55 -0.10
C GLN A 160 -13.44 15.66 0.96
N ASN A 161 -14.59 15.06 0.73
CA ASN A 161 -15.75 15.13 1.60
C ASN A 161 -15.84 14.04 2.66
N SER A 162 -14.87 13.14 2.78
CA SER A 162 -14.89 12.12 3.81
C SER A 162 -14.79 12.71 5.20
N SER A 163 -15.67 12.28 6.10
CA SER A 163 -15.68 12.68 7.51
C SER A 163 -14.78 11.80 8.41
N PHE A 164 -14.37 10.62 7.94
CA PHE A 164 -13.57 9.68 8.74
C PHE A 164 -12.09 10.03 8.82
N THR A 165 -11.63 10.92 7.98
CA THR A 165 -10.22 11.26 7.89
C THR A 165 -10.03 12.75 7.69
N PRO A 166 -9.92 13.51 8.79
CA PRO A 166 -9.77 14.96 8.73
C PRO A 166 -8.42 15.42 8.17
N PHE A 167 -7.40 14.54 8.15
CA PHE A 167 -6.04 14.87 7.73
C PHE A 167 -5.75 14.44 6.29
N LYS A 168 -6.48 15.00 5.34
CA LYS A 168 -6.34 14.65 3.92
C LYS A 168 -5.13 15.31 3.26
N HIS A 169 -4.91 16.56 3.58
CA HIS A 169 -3.82 17.36 3.07
C HIS A 169 -3.22 18.19 4.20
N VAL A 170 -1.93 18.38 4.16
CA VAL A 170 -1.21 19.26 5.08
C VAL A 170 -0.40 20.27 4.28
N SER A 171 -0.11 21.40 4.90
CA SER A 171 0.83 22.38 4.35
C SER A 171 2.25 21.91 4.63
N PHE A 172 3.09 21.93 3.60
CA PHE A 172 4.52 21.76 3.75
C PHE A 172 5.15 23.09 4.12
N THR A 173 5.60 23.21 5.34
CA THR A 173 6.12 24.46 5.92
C THR A 173 7.22 25.05 5.05
N PRO A 174 7.35 26.41 5.00
CA PRO A 174 8.50 27.06 4.33
C PRO A 174 9.83 26.50 4.82
N HIS A 175 10.73 26.25 3.89
CA HIS A 175 12.09 25.75 4.13
C HIS A 175 12.17 24.43 4.90
N ALA A 176 11.07 23.68 5.02
CA ALA A 176 11.05 22.37 5.67
C ALA A 176 11.61 21.28 4.76
N THR A 177 12.20 20.28 5.40
CA THR A 177 12.59 19.01 4.78
C THR A 177 11.85 17.86 5.46
N ASP A 178 11.35 16.93 4.69
CA ASP A 178 10.78 15.68 5.17
C ASP A 178 11.54 14.50 4.56
N THR A 179 11.87 13.51 5.37
CA THR A 179 12.64 12.33 4.94
C THR A 179 12.09 11.07 5.57
N TRP A 180 12.11 9.98 4.82
CA TRP A 180 11.79 8.66 5.33
C TRP A 180 12.48 7.59 4.51
N LYS A 181 12.61 6.38 5.12
CA LYS A 181 13.19 5.22 4.51
C LYS A 181 12.21 4.06 4.52
N GLU A 182 12.14 3.32 3.43
CA GLU A 182 11.36 2.10 3.33
C GLU A 182 12.26 0.93 2.94
N TYR A 183 12.00 -0.23 3.51
CA TYR A 183 12.65 -1.48 3.20
C TYR A 183 11.71 -2.38 2.43
N TRP A 184 12.21 -3.05 1.42
CA TRP A 184 11.48 -3.99 0.59
C TRP A 184 12.26 -5.28 0.48
N TYR A 185 11.64 -6.38 0.88
CA TYR A 185 12.30 -7.67 0.82
C TYR A 185 11.33 -8.81 0.50
N PRO A 186 11.81 -9.86 -0.24
CA PRO A 186 11.03 -11.06 -0.50
C PRO A 186 10.99 -11.96 0.72
N VAL A 187 9.91 -12.75 0.82
CA VAL A 187 9.80 -13.91 1.69
C VAL A 187 9.43 -15.13 0.88
N ASN A 188 9.92 -16.30 1.26
CA ASN A 188 9.75 -17.51 0.48
C ASN A 188 9.47 -18.70 1.40
N LYS A 189 8.47 -19.51 1.03
CA LYS A 189 8.08 -20.75 1.73
C LYS A 189 7.69 -20.56 3.21
N THR A 190 7.02 -19.44 3.49
CA THR A 190 6.52 -19.13 4.85
C THR A 190 5.04 -19.47 5.02
N ASN A 191 4.33 -19.85 3.96
CA ASN A 191 2.88 -20.12 3.93
C ASN A 191 2.02 -18.93 4.37
N GLY A 192 2.54 -17.70 4.24
CA GLY A 192 1.88 -16.47 4.66
C GLY A 192 2.83 -15.54 5.43
N ILE A 193 2.30 -14.42 5.88
CA ILE A 193 3.00 -13.44 6.70
C ILE A 193 2.05 -12.95 7.79
N VAL A 194 2.38 -13.19 9.05
CA VAL A 194 1.61 -12.71 10.22
C VAL A 194 2.26 -11.48 10.84
N VAL A 195 3.58 -11.47 10.91
CA VAL A 195 4.35 -10.36 11.44
C VAL A 195 5.61 -10.14 10.62
N ALA A 196 5.99 -8.88 10.46
CA ALA A 196 7.23 -8.52 9.78
C ALA A 196 7.91 -7.34 10.46
N GLY A 197 9.23 -7.39 10.49
CA GLY A 197 10.11 -6.33 10.93
C GLY A 197 10.93 -5.78 9.77
N GLU A 198 12.00 -5.07 10.10
CA GLU A 198 12.86 -4.42 9.10
C GLU A 198 13.54 -5.43 8.15
N PHE A 199 13.91 -6.62 8.64
CA PHE A 199 14.72 -7.59 7.88
C PHE A 199 14.17 -9.01 7.86
N ALA A 200 13.04 -9.27 8.51
CA ALA A 200 12.49 -10.60 8.61
C ALA A 200 10.97 -10.58 8.71
N ALA A 201 10.34 -11.63 8.19
CA ALA A 201 8.92 -11.89 8.35
C ALA A 201 8.70 -13.30 8.87
N LEU A 202 7.64 -13.49 9.63
CA LEU A 202 7.24 -14.76 10.23
C LEU A 202 5.77 -15.06 9.90
N ASN A 203 5.50 -16.34 9.76
CA ASN A 203 4.17 -16.93 9.82
C ASN A 203 4.18 -17.99 10.95
N VAL A 204 3.20 -17.97 11.83
CA VAL A 204 3.08 -18.86 13.02
C VAL A 204 1.73 -19.54 13.03
#